data_d326e3a04155bc7434816fbd049ce307
#
_entry.id   d326e3a04155bc7434816fbd049ce307
#
_cell.length_a   1.000
_cell.length_b   1.000
_cell.length_c   1.000
_cell.angle_alpha   90.00
_cell.angle_beta   90.00
_cell.angle_gamma   90.00
#
_symmetry.space_group_name_H-M   'P 1'
#
loop_
_entity.id
_entity.type
_entity.pdbx_description
1 polymer ?
#
loop_
_entity_poly.entity_id
_entity_poly.type
_entity_poly.pdbx_seq_one_letter_code
_entity_poly.pdbx_strand_id
1 'polypeptide(L)'
;MCGFSLVEMLLALALGLMLILGVTQIALSSRTTYASQSAASLLQDDARFALGKLIQEIRQAGMFGCLSAASISNAPAGFDRPIGWSTTGSSRSLTLVTADVGEGGSKPDWTVLSDCTGSAHAYVGSPPAATPGQIHFPLRKLTYTFEGGQLKLSTLAAPSKAVLVDNVGAFDISFGVADKPGSTVVSRYDPTPGDESLIRSVRILLTLQDPNGLVKDQAYSVVAALRNRLE
;
A
#
# COMPACT_ATOMS: atom_id res chain seq x y z
N MET A 1 -49.93 -2.86 -60.28
CA MET A 1 -49.46 -2.30 -58.96
C MET A 1 -49.89 -3.28 -57.91
N CYS A 2 -49.00 -4.04 -57.30
CA CYS A 2 -49.34 -4.96 -56.24
C CYS A 2 -49.37 -4.11 -54.91
N GLY A 3 -50.57 -4.00 -54.34
CA GLY A 3 -50.77 -3.31 -53.04
C GLY A 3 -50.34 -4.22 -51.89
N PHE A 4 -49.65 -3.70 -50.90
CA PHE A 4 -49.27 -4.44 -49.69
C PHE A 4 -50.55 -4.77 -48.86
N SER A 5 -50.63 -6.02 -48.40
CA SER A 5 -51.67 -6.45 -47.49
C SER A 5 -51.47 -5.84 -46.09
N LEU A 6 -52.55 -5.47 -45.40
CA LEU A 6 -52.53 -4.96 -44.02
C LEU A 6 -51.87 -5.98 -43.05
N VAL A 7 -52.06 -7.28 -43.29
CA VAL A 7 -51.44 -8.38 -42.57
C VAL A 7 -49.92 -8.40 -42.74
N GLU A 8 -49.42 -8.15 -43.94
CA GLU A 8 -48.01 -8.11 -44.29
C GLU A 8 -47.29 -6.94 -43.56
N MET A 9 -47.95 -5.77 -43.48
CA MET A 9 -47.46 -4.63 -42.71
C MET A 9 -47.40 -4.93 -41.21
N LEU A 10 -48.45 -5.58 -40.64
CA LEU A 10 -48.47 -5.97 -39.22
C LEU A 10 -47.37 -7.00 -38.91
N LEU A 11 -47.15 -7.97 -39.79
CA LEU A 11 -46.11 -8.98 -39.60
C LEU A 11 -44.72 -8.36 -39.70
N ALA A 12 -44.49 -7.45 -40.61
CA ALA A 12 -43.23 -6.73 -40.76
C ALA A 12 -42.93 -5.85 -39.52
N LEU A 13 -43.94 -5.15 -38.98
CA LEU A 13 -43.81 -4.37 -37.74
C LEU A 13 -43.49 -5.26 -36.54
N ALA A 14 -44.19 -6.41 -36.41
CA ALA A 14 -43.93 -7.33 -35.28
C ALA A 14 -42.50 -7.90 -35.34
N LEU A 15 -42.05 -8.34 -36.52
CA LEU A 15 -40.68 -8.81 -36.70
C LEU A 15 -39.64 -7.69 -36.47
N GLY A 16 -39.92 -6.48 -36.98
CA GLY A 16 -39.05 -5.32 -36.75
C GLY A 16 -38.90 -4.97 -35.26
N LEU A 17 -40.00 -5.01 -34.48
CA LEU A 17 -39.99 -4.81 -33.04
C LEU A 17 -39.15 -5.86 -32.29
N MET A 18 -39.28 -7.14 -32.66
CA MET A 18 -38.48 -8.21 -32.06
C MET A 18 -37.00 -8.03 -32.33
N LEU A 19 -36.60 -7.62 -33.54
CA LEU A 19 -35.21 -7.34 -33.87
C LEU A 19 -34.65 -6.15 -33.07
N ILE A 20 -35.40 -5.07 -32.98
CA ILE A 20 -34.99 -3.88 -32.23
C ILE A 20 -34.81 -4.24 -30.75
N LEU A 21 -35.74 -4.99 -30.16
CA LEU A 21 -35.62 -5.46 -28.76
C LEU A 21 -34.38 -6.31 -28.55
N GLY A 22 -34.08 -7.25 -29.47
CA GLY A 22 -32.90 -8.08 -29.44
C GLY A 22 -31.61 -7.26 -29.49
N VAL A 23 -31.50 -6.32 -30.42
CA VAL A 23 -30.33 -5.43 -30.55
C VAL A 23 -30.16 -4.53 -29.29
N THR A 24 -31.25 -4.01 -28.78
CA THR A 24 -31.22 -3.19 -27.56
C THR A 24 -30.71 -3.97 -26.33
N GLN A 25 -31.16 -5.21 -26.18
CA GLN A 25 -30.70 -6.10 -25.10
C GLN A 25 -29.18 -6.35 -25.19
N ILE A 26 -28.67 -6.65 -26.40
CA ILE A 26 -27.24 -6.85 -26.64
C ILE A 26 -26.46 -5.57 -26.32
N ALA A 27 -26.94 -4.40 -26.74
CA ALA A 27 -26.29 -3.12 -26.51
C ALA A 27 -26.23 -2.79 -24.99
N LEU A 28 -27.31 -3.04 -24.25
CA LEU A 28 -27.35 -2.84 -22.79
C LEU A 28 -26.41 -3.80 -22.08
N SER A 29 -26.43 -5.08 -22.43
CA SER A 29 -25.53 -6.10 -21.86
C SER A 29 -24.05 -5.75 -22.12
N SER A 30 -23.73 -5.30 -23.32
CA SER A 30 -22.38 -4.86 -23.68
C SER A 30 -21.92 -3.66 -22.82
N ARG A 31 -22.80 -2.67 -22.61
CA ARG A 31 -22.50 -1.51 -21.76
C ARG A 31 -22.26 -1.89 -20.31
N THR A 32 -23.10 -2.75 -19.75
CA THR A 32 -22.91 -3.21 -18.34
C THR A 32 -21.64 -4.02 -18.19
N THR A 33 -21.32 -4.89 -19.14
CA THR A 33 -20.06 -5.65 -19.15
C THR A 33 -18.85 -4.71 -19.22
N TYR A 34 -18.87 -3.74 -20.12
CA TYR A 34 -17.80 -2.75 -20.25
C TYR A 34 -17.63 -1.95 -18.96
N ALA A 35 -18.73 -1.47 -18.35
CA ALA A 35 -18.67 -0.71 -17.10
C ALA A 35 -18.08 -1.52 -15.94
N SER A 36 -18.49 -2.80 -15.79
CA SER A 36 -17.94 -3.67 -14.75
C SER A 36 -16.47 -4.02 -14.99
N GLN A 37 -16.05 -4.27 -16.22
CA GLN A 37 -14.64 -4.50 -16.54
C GLN A 37 -13.79 -3.26 -16.27
N SER A 38 -14.28 -2.06 -16.61
CA SER A 38 -13.61 -0.80 -16.32
C SER A 38 -13.46 -0.57 -14.82
N ALA A 39 -14.52 -0.82 -14.04
CA ALA A 39 -14.49 -0.72 -12.59
C ALA A 39 -13.47 -1.71 -11.98
N ALA A 40 -13.46 -2.97 -12.42
CA ALA A 40 -12.51 -3.97 -11.96
C ALA A 40 -11.06 -3.57 -12.26
N SER A 41 -10.80 -3.00 -13.45
CA SER A 41 -9.47 -2.51 -13.84
C SER A 41 -8.99 -1.38 -12.92
N LEU A 42 -9.85 -0.42 -12.59
CA LEU A 42 -9.52 0.68 -11.68
C LEU A 42 -9.17 0.16 -10.28
N LEU A 43 -9.97 -0.76 -9.71
CA LEU A 43 -9.65 -1.37 -8.42
C LEU A 43 -8.30 -2.09 -8.44
N GLN A 44 -7.98 -2.78 -9.54
CA GLN A 44 -6.71 -3.47 -9.69
C GLN A 44 -5.52 -2.50 -9.78
N ASP A 45 -5.68 -1.37 -10.47
CA ASP A 45 -4.64 -0.35 -10.60
C ASP A 45 -4.39 0.34 -9.24
N ASP A 46 -5.44 0.70 -8.51
CA ASP A 46 -5.36 1.27 -7.16
C ASP A 46 -4.68 0.31 -6.18
N ALA A 47 -5.05 -0.98 -6.21
CA ALA A 47 -4.42 -2.00 -5.38
C ALA A 47 -2.93 -2.16 -5.73
N ARG A 48 -2.59 -2.22 -7.01
CA ARG A 48 -1.20 -2.34 -7.47
C ARG A 48 -0.36 -1.15 -7.01
N PHE A 49 -0.90 0.06 -7.13
CA PHE A 49 -0.23 1.27 -6.70
C PHE A 49 0.02 1.27 -5.19
N ALA A 50 -1.03 1.05 -4.37
CA ALA A 50 -0.92 1.06 -2.93
C ALA A 50 0.01 -0.04 -2.40
N LEU A 51 -0.20 -1.27 -2.87
CA LEU A 51 0.60 -2.42 -2.43
C LEU A 51 2.03 -2.35 -2.93
N GLY A 52 2.26 -1.85 -4.14
CA GLY A 52 3.60 -1.62 -4.69
C GLY A 52 4.40 -0.65 -3.83
N LYS A 53 3.78 0.48 -3.44
CA LYS A 53 4.39 1.45 -2.54
C LYS A 53 4.66 0.85 -1.17
N LEU A 54 3.69 0.16 -0.56
CA LEU A 54 3.86 -0.49 0.75
C LEU A 54 4.98 -1.53 0.74
N ILE A 55 5.07 -2.38 -0.31
CA ILE A 55 6.15 -3.36 -0.45
C ILE A 55 7.52 -2.68 -0.49
N GLN A 56 7.64 -1.60 -1.26
CA GLN A 56 8.90 -0.84 -1.37
C GLN A 56 9.32 -0.29 -0.01
N GLU A 57 8.42 0.36 0.72
CA GLU A 57 8.70 0.96 2.01
C GLU A 57 9.01 -0.10 3.09
N ILE A 58 8.26 -1.21 3.11
CA ILE A 58 8.52 -2.30 4.05
C ILE A 58 9.89 -2.93 3.83
N ARG A 59 10.31 -3.10 2.57
CA ARG A 59 11.65 -3.63 2.25
C ARG A 59 12.78 -2.74 2.72
N GLN A 60 12.53 -1.43 2.83
CA GLN A 60 13.48 -0.43 3.29
C GLN A 60 13.37 -0.15 4.80
N ALA A 61 12.35 -0.71 5.46
CA ALA A 61 12.17 -0.51 6.90
C ALA A 61 13.37 -1.05 7.68
N GLY A 62 13.89 -0.19 8.58
CA GLY A 62 15.07 -0.50 9.38
C GLY A 62 16.42 -0.31 8.67
N MET A 63 16.45 0.20 7.45
CA MET A 63 17.69 0.59 6.75
C MET A 63 18.14 1.96 7.25
N PHE A 64 18.97 1.97 8.30
CA PHE A 64 19.43 3.22 8.95
C PHE A 64 20.81 3.68 8.47
N GLY A 65 21.40 3.00 7.52
CA GLY A 65 22.74 3.25 7.00
C GLY A 65 23.59 1.99 6.97
N CYS A 66 24.89 2.15 7.11
CA CYS A 66 25.88 1.08 7.02
C CYS A 66 26.23 0.43 8.38
N LEU A 67 25.85 1.02 9.50
CA LEU A 67 26.04 0.47 10.84
C LEU A 67 24.71 0.01 11.44
N SER A 68 24.78 -0.91 12.41
CA SER A 68 23.61 -1.38 13.13
C SER A 68 22.92 -0.25 13.90
N ALA A 69 21.61 -0.34 14.09
CA ALA A 69 20.84 0.66 14.84
C ALA A 69 21.39 0.88 16.26
N ALA A 70 21.92 -0.18 16.89
CA ALA A 70 22.54 -0.10 18.22
C ALA A 70 23.83 0.74 18.26
N SER A 71 24.50 0.88 17.12
CA SER A 71 25.74 1.67 16.99
C SER A 71 25.49 3.14 16.65
N ILE A 72 24.23 3.55 16.48
CA ILE A 72 23.85 4.92 16.15
C ILE A 72 23.60 5.67 17.45
N SER A 73 24.43 6.67 17.74
CA SER A 73 24.28 7.55 18.88
C SER A 73 23.25 8.64 18.63
N ASN A 74 22.69 9.19 19.72
CA ASN A 74 21.67 10.24 19.67
C ASN A 74 20.40 9.88 18.87
N ALA A 75 20.05 8.59 18.85
CA ALA A 75 18.87 8.10 18.14
C ALA A 75 17.59 8.65 18.80
N PRO A 76 16.66 9.24 18.03
CA PRO A 76 15.39 9.74 18.57
C PRO A 76 14.49 8.58 19.06
N ALA A 77 13.54 8.90 19.94
CA ALA A 77 12.57 7.91 20.42
C ALA A 77 11.80 7.24 19.27
N GLY A 78 11.76 5.91 19.27
CA GLY A 78 11.09 5.11 18.24
C GLY A 78 11.89 4.88 16.95
N PHE A 79 13.14 5.35 16.91
CA PHE A 79 14.07 5.10 15.83
C PHE A 79 14.43 3.60 15.72
N ASP A 80 14.54 2.93 16.85
CA ASP A 80 14.85 1.50 16.99
C ASP A 80 13.68 0.57 16.61
N ARG A 81 12.50 1.14 16.41
CA ARG A 81 11.28 0.41 16.01
C ARG A 81 10.90 0.68 14.57
N PRO A 82 11.53 0.00 13.61
CA PRO A 82 11.32 0.27 12.19
C PRO A 82 9.92 -0.07 11.69
N ILE A 83 9.18 -0.89 12.44
CA ILE A 83 7.79 -1.26 12.12
C ILE A 83 6.96 -1.18 13.39
N GLY A 84 5.82 -0.51 13.29
CA GLY A 84 4.79 -0.49 14.34
C GLY A 84 3.41 -0.71 13.73
N TRP A 85 2.56 -1.43 14.45
CA TRP A 85 1.17 -1.64 14.11
C TRP A 85 0.28 -1.27 15.29
N SER A 86 -0.75 -0.49 15.04
CA SER A 86 -1.71 -0.12 16.08
C SER A 86 -3.14 -0.15 15.54
N THR A 87 -4.06 -0.52 16.42
CA THR A 87 -5.50 -0.50 16.15
C THR A 87 -6.17 0.34 17.23
N THR A 88 -6.90 1.36 16.83
CA THR A 88 -7.63 2.25 17.73
C THR A 88 -9.05 2.42 17.21
N GLY A 89 -10.02 1.76 17.86
CA GLY A 89 -11.38 1.67 17.35
C GLY A 89 -11.43 1.00 15.99
N SER A 90 -11.99 1.71 14.99
CA SER A 90 -12.01 1.26 13.58
C SER A 90 -10.79 1.67 12.78
N SER A 91 -9.90 2.49 13.34
CA SER A 91 -8.68 2.96 12.67
C SER A 91 -7.54 1.95 12.86
N ARG A 92 -6.81 1.70 11.80
CA ARG A 92 -5.63 0.81 11.78
C ARG A 92 -4.45 1.56 11.18
N SER A 93 -3.31 1.50 11.85
CA SER A 93 -2.13 2.27 11.43
C SER A 93 -0.88 1.40 11.40
N LEU A 94 -0.20 1.43 10.26
CA LEU A 94 1.13 0.87 10.04
C LEU A 94 2.14 2.01 10.05
N THR A 95 3.08 1.97 10.97
CA THR A 95 4.20 2.93 11.02
C THR A 95 5.47 2.25 10.55
N LEU A 96 6.21 2.92 9.67
CA LEU A 96 7.48 2.45 9.13
C LEU A 96 8.54 3.53 9.29
N VAL A 97 9.75 3.14 9.71
CA VAL A 97 10.95 3.98 9.61
C VAL A 97 11.79 3.44 8.49
N THR A 98 11.94 4.21 7.42
CA THR A 98 12.57 3.77 6.17
C THR A 98 13.67 4.72 5.73
N ALA A 99 14.59 4.23 4.89
CA ALA A 99 15.48 5.11 4.16
C ALA A 99 14.67 6.04 3.25
N ASP A 100 15.06 7.31 3.20
CA ASP A 100 14.54 8.28 2.25
C ASP A 100 15.36 8.23 0.96
N VAL A 101 14.90 7.42 0.01
CA VAL A 101 15.55 7.26 -1.31
C VAL A 101 14.91 8.14 -2.39
N GLY A 102 13.98 9.02 -2.01
CA GLY A 102 13.25 9.88 -2.94
C GLY A 102 14.11 11.06 -3.41
N GLU A 103 14.18 11.25 -4.71
CA GLU A 103 14.60 12.52 -5.30
C GLU A 103 13.47 13.52 -5.09
N GLY A 104 13.58 14.43 -4.17
CA GLY A 104 12.52 15.41 -4.22
C GLY A 104 12.26 16.30 -3.05
N GLY A 105 13.30 16.80 -2.44
CA GLY A 105 13.24 18.11 -1.84
C GLY A 105 12.42 18.31 -0.57
N SER A 106 11.72 17.34 -0.03
CA SER A 106 11.19 17.46 1.31
C SER A 106 12.28 17.10 2.33
N LYS A 107 12.36 17.89 3.42
CA LYS A 107 13.32 17.60 4.49
C LYS A 107 13.07 16.19 5.06
N PRO A 108 14.15 15.39 5.29
CA PRO A 108 14.02 14.12 5.99
C PRO A 108 13.54 14.35 7.42
N ASP A 109 12.86 13.36 8.01
CA ASP A 109 12.46 13.43 9.41
C ASP A 109 13.70 13.31 10.29
N TRP A 110 14.62 12.43 9.91
CA TRP A 110 15.91 12.21 10.57
C TRP A 110 17.01 12.01 9.51
N THR A 111 18.25 12.25 9.91
CA THR A 111 19.40 11.90 9.06
C THR A 111 20.49 11.28 9.95
N VAL A 112 21.00 10.13 9.53
CA VAL A 112 22.17 9.51 10.14
C VAL A 112 23.40 9.95 9.37
N LEU A 113 24.38 10.52 10.07
CA LEU A 113 25.71 10.82 9.57
C LEU A 113 26.67 9.77 10.08
N SER A 114 27.33 9.03 9.18
CA SER A 114 28.21 7.92 9.54
C SER A 114 29.46 7.88 8.67
N ASP A 115 30.57 7.40 9.29
CA ASP A 115 31.81 7.06 8.60
C ASP A 115 31.85 5.60 8.09
N CYS A 116 30.76 4.84 8.34
CA CYS A 116 30.62 3.44 8.01
C CYS A 116 31.69 2.49 8.60
N THR A 117 32.46 2.95 9.55
CA THR A 117 33.53 2.14 10.19
C THR A 117 33.31 1.96 11.69
N GLY A 118 32.86 2.97 12.38
CA GLY A 118 32.68 2.87 13.84
C GLY A 118 31.87 4.02 14.45
N SER A 119 31.56 5.07 13.69
CA SER A 119 30.86 6.24 14.18
C SER A 119 29.59 6.51 13.37
N ALA A 120 28.45 6.60 14.06
CA ALA A 120 27.19 7.05 13.49
C ALA A 120 26.41 7.92 14.49
N HIS A 121 25.87 9.03 14.00
CA HIS A 121 25.12 9.99 14.78
C HIS A 121 23.79 10.31 14.09
N ALA A 122 22.68 10.24 14.81
CA ALA A 122 21.37 10.64 14.31
C ALA A 122 21.09 12.12 14.62
N TYR A 123 20.51 12.80 13.64
CA TYR A 123 20.09 14.19 13.72
C TYR A 123 18.60 14.28 13.33
N VAL A 124 17.88 15.18 13.97
CA VAL A 124 16.51 15.52 13.55
C VAL A 124 16.61 16.45 12.35
N GLY A 125 15.95 16.08 11.26
CA GLY A 125 16.01 16.83 9.99
C GLY A 125 17.37 16.73 9.32
N SER A 126 17.89 17.88 8.87
CA SER A 126 19.16 17.96 8.16
C SER A 126 20.36 18.01 9.13
N PRO A 127 21.39 17.18 8.93
CA PRO A 127 22.59 17.17 9.75
C PRO A 127 23.54 18.29 9.38
N PRO A 128 24.62 18.53 10.15
CA PRO A 128 25.76 19.36 9.73
C PRO A 128 26.40 18.81 8.44
N ALA A 129 27.21 19.63 7.78
CA ALA A 129 27.94 19.20 6.60
C ALA A 129 28.84 17.98 6.93
N ALA A 130 28.83 16.99 6.04
CA ALA A 130 29.68 15.82 6.17
C ALA A 130 31.16 16.20 6.02
N THR A 131 32.01 15.68 6.89
CA THR A 131 33.47 15.74 6.72
C THR A 131 33.92 14.62 5.76
N PRO A 132 35.15 14.71 5.21
CA PRO A 132 35.68 13.65 4.36
C PRO A 132 35.57 12.27 5.01
N GLY A 133 34.98 11.30 4.28
CA GLY A 133 34.74 9.93 4.76
C GLY A 133 33.38 9.72 5.46
N GLN A 134 32.57 10.76 5.65
CA GLN A 134 31.22 10.63 6.18
C GLN A 134 30.15 10.67 5.09
N ILE A 135 29.05 9.94 5.34
CA ILE A 135 27.92 9.81 4.43
C ILE A 135 26.63 10.11 5.19
N HIS A 136 25.70 10.80 4.53
CA HIS A 136 24.37 11.07 5.02
C HIS A 136 23.39 9.96 4.61
N PHE A 137 22.63 9.47 5.57
CA PHE A 137 21.52 8.53 5.35
C PHE A 137 20.21 9.20 5.80
N PRO A 138 19.48 9.82 4.89
CA PRO A 138 18.19 10.44 5.22
C PRO A 138 17.13 9.36 5.49
N LEU A 139 16.29 9.61 6.49
CA LEU A 139 15.27 8.68 6.97
C LEU A 139 13.93 9.38 7.10
N ARG A 140 12.86 8.61 6.89
CA ARG A 140 11.47 9.04 7.07
C ARG A 140 10.70 8.09 7.97
N LYS A 141 9.82 8.68 8.77
CA LYS A 141 8.80 7.96 9.51
C LYS A 141 7.47 8.11 8.78
N LEU A 142 7.06 7.05 8.12
CA LEU A 142 5.81 6.97 7.37
C LEU A 142 4.72 6.34 8.25
N THR A 143 3.50 6.87 8.19
CA THR A 143 2.34 6.29 8.86
C THR A 143 1.22 6.12 7.85
N TYR A 144 0.90 4.86 7.56
CA TYR A 144 -0.26 4.47 6.77
C TYR A 144 -1.44 4.25 7.70
N THR A 145 -2.51 5.00 7.52
CA THR A 145 -3.71 4.91 8.36
C THR A 145 -4.91 4.53 7.51
N PHE A 146 -5.56 3.43 7.88
CA PHE A 146 -6.89 3.08 7.38
C PHE A 146 -7.95 3.66 8.30
N GLU A 147 -8.76 4.56 7.79
CA GLU A 147 -9.89 5.17 8.48
C GLU A 147 -10.92 5.72 7.49
N GLY A 148 -12.20 5.60 7.81
CA GLY A 148 -13.28 6.15 6.99
C GLY A 148 -13.32 5.62 5.55
N GLY A 149 -12.98 4.35 5.32
CA GLY A 149 -12.94 3.76 3.99
C GLY A 149 -11.78 4.22 3.11
N GLN A 150 -10.75 4.83 3.70
CA GLN A 150 -9.59 5.36 2.98
C GLN A 150 -8.28 4.85 3.59
N LEU A 151 -7.32 4.55 2.74
CA LEU A 151 -5.92 4.37 3.15
C LEU A 151 -5.18 5.69 2.94
N LYS A 152 -4.65 6.26 4.02
CA LYS A 152 -4.01 7.56 4.06
C LYS A 152 -2.54 7.42 4.44
N LEU A 153 -1.72 8.34 3.97
CA LEU A 153 -0.29 8.44 4.29
C LEU A 153 -0.01 9.77 4.97
N SER A 154 0.78 9.73 6.04
CA SER A 154 1.39 10.90 6.67
C SER A 154 2.84 10.63 7.01
N THR A 155 3.64 11.70 7.16
CA THR A 155 5.02 11.64 7.63
C THR A 155 5.15 12.44 8.92
N LEU A 156 6.28 12.33 9.62
CA LEU A 156 6.53 13.14 10.83
C LEU A 156 6.61 14.64 10.46
N ALA A 157 7.26 14.97 9.34
CA ALA A 157 7.37 16.35 8.85
C ALA A 157 6.05 16.90 8.27
N ALA A 158 5.17 16.02 7.75
CA ALA A 158 3.85 16.37 7.22
C ALA A 158 2.77 15.49 7.88
N PRO A 159 2.29 15.87 9.07
CA PRO A 159 1.33 15.07 9.85
C PRO A 159 -0.08 15.07 9.24
N SER A 160 -0.38 15.95 8.29
CA SER A 160 -1.63 15.92 7.54
C SER A 160 -1.72 14.64 6.71
N LYS A 161 -2.79 13.88 6.91
CA LYS A 161 -3.02 12.60 6.22
C LYS A 161 -3.46 12.85 4.78
N ALA A 162 -2.62 12.50 3.82
CA ALA A 162 -2.97 12.51 2.40
C ALA A 162 -3.63 11.18 2.02
N VAL A 163 -4.73 11.22 1.28
CA VAL A 163 -5.40 10.01 0.78
C VAL A 163 -4.53 9.36 -0.28
N LEU A 164 -4.21 8.08 -0.07
CA LEU A 164 -3.46 7.24 -1.00
C LEU A 164 -4.40 6.44 -1.90
N VAL A 165 -5.42 5.83 -1.29
CA VAL A 165 -6.46 5.06 -1.99
C VAL A 165 -7.80 5.24 -1.28
N ASP A 166 -8.84 5.44 -2.07
CA ASP A 166 -10.24 5.50 -1.64
C ASP A 166 -10.92 4.13 -1.73
N ASN A 167 -12.14 4.05 -1.22
CA ASN A 167 -13.00 2.88 -1.32
C ASN A 167 -12.37 1.60 -0.77
N VAL A 168 -11.65 1.75 0.34
CA VAL A 168 -11.03 0.63 1.06
C VAL A 168 -12.05 0.01 2.00
N GLY A 169 -12.39 -1.26 1.75
CA GLY A 169 -13.29 -2.03 2.61
C GLY A 169 -12.58 -2.64 3.82
N ALA A 170 -11.31 -3.07 3.65
CA ALA A 170 -10.49 -3.60 4.73
C ALA A 170 -8.99 -3.41 4.45
N PHE A 171 -8.24 -3.20 5.53
CA PHE A 171 -6.78 -3.14 5.51
C PHE A 171 -6.27 -3.90 6.73
N ASP A 172 -5.74 -5.10 6.49
CA ASP A 172 -5.27 -6.00 7.54
C ASP A 172 -3.80 -6.35 7.34
N ILE A 173 -3.09 -6.48 8.47
CA ILE A 173 -1.68 -6.81 8.49
C ILE A 173 -1.45 -8.01 9.39
N SER A 174 -0.55 -8.90 8.96
CA SER A 174 0.00 -9.94 9.79
C SER A 174 1.51 -10.05 9.56
N PHE A 175 2.24 -10.31 10.62
CA PHE A 175 3.69 -10.35 10.62
C PHE A 175 4.18 -11.79 10.56
N GLY A 176 5.04 -12.08 9.60
CA GLY A 176 5.74 -13.36 9.54
C GLY A 176 6.87 -13.37 10.57
N VAL A 177 6.72 -14.20 11.58
CA VAL A 177 7.56 -14.26 12.77
C VAL A 177 8.45 -15.48 12.74
N ALA A 178 9.73 -15.33 13.10
CA ALA A 178 10.67 -16.41 13.31
C ALA A 178 10.52 -17.02 14.72
N ASP A 179 10.96 -18.26 14.92
CA ASP A 179 10.89 -18.93 16.23
C ASP A 179 11.94 -18.41 17.21
N LYS A 180 13.06 -17.92 16.71
CA LYS A 180 14.20 -17.44 17.52
C LYS A 180 14.96 -16.31 16.84
N PRO A 181 15.65 -15.46 17.60
CA PRO A 181 16.58 -14.46 17.05
C PRO A 181 17.63 -15.12 16.12
N GLY A 182 17.98 -14.42 15.04
CA GLY A 182 18.94 -14.91 14.04
C GLY A 182 18.38 -15.93 13.03
N SER A 183 17.15 -16.46 13.22
CA SER A 183 16.49 -17.28 12.20
C SER A 183 15.93 -16.38 11.10
N THR A 184 16.19 -16.75 9.83
CA THR A 184 15.65 -16.09 8.65
C THR A 184 14.33 -16.70 8.19
N VAL A 185 13.94 -17.84 8.75
CA VAL A 185 12.76 -18.60 8.36
C VAL A 185 11.54 -18.10 9.13
N VAL A 186 10.46 -17.78 8.42
CA VAL A 186 9.16 -17.46 9.00
C VAL A 186 8.50 -18.76 9.44
N SER A 187 8.15 -18.89 10.73
CA SER A 187 7.46 -20.04 11.28
C SER A 187 5.94 -19.89 11.28
N ARG A 188 5.46 -18.70 11.54
CA ARG A 188 4.01 -18.39 11.58
C ARG A 188 3.73 -16.94 11.20
N TYR A 189 2.46 -16.66 10.88
CA TYR A 189 1.95 -15.29 10.75
C TYR A 189 1.12 -14.93 11.98
N ASP A 190 1.45 -13.76 12.58
CA ASP A 190 0.82 -13.27 13.80
C ASP A 190 0.39 -11.80 13.57
N PRO A 191 -0.87 -11.42 13.84
CA PRO A 191 -1.31 -10.04 13.71
C PRO A 191 -0.77 -9.12 14.83
N THR A 192 -0.36 -9.69 15.96
CA THR A 192 0.12 -8.96 17.16
C THR A 192 1.34 -9.63 17.77
N PRO A 193 2.49 -9.63 17.08
CA PRO A 193 3.69 -10.31 17.57
C PRO A 193 4.17 -9.69 18.90
N GLY A 194 4.45 -10.53 19.87
CA GLY A 194 4.93 -10.11 21.19
C GLY A 194 6.38 -9.58 21.17
N ASP A 195 7.17 -10.00 20.20
CA ASP A 195 8.56 -9.57 19.99
C ASP A 195 8.75 -9.09 18.54
N GLU A 196 8.91 -7.78 18.38
CA GLU A 196 9.13 -7.15 17.09
C GLU A 196 10.48 -7.55 16.45
N SER A 197 11.45 -7.98 17.24
CA SER A 197 12.77 -8.40 16.76
C SER A 197 12.72 -9.69 15.93
N LEU A 198 11.67 -10.49 16.12
CA LEU A 198 11.45 -11.74 15.40
C LEU A 198 10.71 -11.57 14.06
N ILE A 199 10.21 -10.36 13.75
CA ILE A 199 9.52 -10.10 12.48
C ILE A 199 10.49 -10.21 11.31
N ARG A 200 10.15 -11.02 10.31
CA ARG A 200 10.92 -11.24 9.07
C ARG A 200 10.20 -10.77 7.82
N SER A 201 8.89 -10.76 7.86
CA SER A 201 8.04 -10.31 6.74
C SER A 201 6.75 -9.71 7.23
N VAL A 202 6.10 -8.97 6.35
CA VAL A 202 4.77 -8.39 6.56
C VAL A 202 3.87 -8.88 5.45
N ARG A 203 2.75 -9.48 5.82
CA ARG A 203 1.66 -9.83 4.90
C ARG A 203 0.56 -8.79 5.04
N ILE A 204 0.18 -8.21 3.93
CA ILE A 204 -0.86 -7.20 3.81
C ILE A 204 -2.04 -7.81 3.07
N LEU A 205 -3.24 -7.58 3.58
CA LEU A 205 -4.51 -7.84 2.91
C LEU A 205 -5.23 -6.51 2.73
N LEU A 206 -5.45 -6.12 1.48
CA LEU A 206 -6.18 -4.91 1.10
C LEU A 206 -7.43 -5.32 0.35
N THR A 207 -8.60 -4.93 0.85
CA THR A 207 -9.88 -5.12 0.16
C THR A 207 -10.37 -3.78 -0.38
N LEU A 208 -10.65 -3.72 -1.67
CA LEU A 208 -11.21 -2.55 -2.34
C LEU A 208 -12.66 -2.81 -2.75
N GLN A 209 -13.48 -1.78 -2.71
CA GLN A 209 -14.90 -1.81 -3.02
C GLN A 209 -15.20 -0.92 -4.22
N ASP A 210 -16.12 -1.34 -5.07
CA ASP A 210 -16.62 -0.47 -6.12
C ASP A 210 -17.77 0.39 -5.58
N PRO A 211 -17.63 1.73 -5.54
CA PRO A 211 -18.68 2.63 -5.02
C PRO A 211 -20.00 2.55 -5.79
N ASN A 212 -19.96 2.06 -7.03
CA ASN A 212 -21.15 1.93 -7.88
C ASN A 212 -21.76 0.52 -7.82
N GLY A 213 -21.13 -0.43 -7.12
CA GLY A 213 -21.62 -1.80 -6.99
C GLY A 213 -21.64 -2.62 -8.28
N LEU A 214 -20.90 -2.20 -9.31
CA LEU A 214 -20.78 -2.91 -10.60
C LEU A 214 -19.92 -4.17 -10.48
N VAL A 215 -19.03 -4.19 -9.48
CA VAL A 215 -18.11 -5.30 -9.19
C VAL A 215 -18.17 -5.62 -7.71
N LYS A 216 -18.01 -6.89 -7.36
CA LYS A 216 -17.87 -7.31 -5.96
C LYS A 216 -16.54 -6.84 -5.39
N ASP A 217 -16.48 -6.73 -4.07
CA ASP A 217 -15.26 -6.43 -3.32
C ASP A 217 -14.10 -7.30 -3.79
N GLN A 218 -12.96 -6.68 -4.03
CA GLN A 218 -11.74 -7.33 -4.50
C GLN A 218 -10.69 -7.33 -3.40
N ALA A 219 -10.25 -8.52 -3.00
CA ALA A 219 -9.21 -8.69 -1.99
C ALA A 219 -7.86 -9.00 -2.65
N TYR A 220 -6.85 -8.22 -2.29
CA TYR A 220 -5.48 -8.35 -2.78
C TYR A 220 -4.55 -8.65 -1.61
N SER A 221 -3.69 -9.63 -1.76
CA SER A 221 -2.74 -10.02 -0.71
C SER A 221 -1.31 -10.01 -1.24
N VAL A 222 -0.40 -9.43 -0.45
CA VAL A 222 1.04 -9.42 -0.76
C VAL A 222 1.84 -9.71 0.51
N VAL A 223 3.07 -10.22 0.30
CA VAL A 223 4.06 -10.42 1.36
C VAL A 223 5.34 -9.66 1.00
N ALA A 224 5.82 -8.84 1.91
CA ALA A 224 7.08 -8.14 1.80
C ALA A 224 8.05 -8.62 2.90
N ALA A 225 9.25 -9.04 2.51
CA ALA A 225 10.32 -9.40 3.44
C ALA A 225 11.05 -8.14 3.94
N LEU A 226 11.44 -8.13 5.20
CA LEU A 226 12.30 -7.13 5.82
C LEU A 226 13.76 -7.48 5.54
N ARG A 227 14.37 -6.82 4.57
CA ARG A 227 15.75 -7.11 4.16
C ARG A 227 16.75 -6.95 5.30
N ASN A 228 16.59 -5.92 6.12
CA ASN A 228 17.51 -5.60 7.22
C ASN A 228 17.41 -6.54 8.43
N ARG A 229 16.60 -7.58 8.37
CA ARG A 229 16.43 -8.59 9.44
C ARG A 229 16.66 -10.02 8.94
N LEU A 230 17.18 -10.16 7.74
CA LEU A 230 17.46 -11.46 7.13
C LEU A 230 18.94 -11.82 7.20
N GLU A 231 19.79 -10.93 7.76
CA GLU A 231 21.23 -11.14 7.98
C GLU A 231 21.52 -11.55 9.41
#